data_c85d395175e9950f252144ec471b9a8d
#
_entry.id   c85d395175e9950f252144ec471b9a8d
#
_cell.length_a   1.000
_cell.length_b   1.000
_cell.length_c   1.000
_cell.angle_alpha   90.00
_cell.angle_beta   90.00
_cell.angle_gamma   90.00
#
_symmetry.space_group_name_H-M   'P 1'
#
loop_
_entity.id
_entity.type
_entity.pdbx_description
1 polymer ?
#
loop_
_entity_poly.entity_id
_entity_poly.type
_entity_poly.pdbx_seq_one_letter_code
_entity_poly.pdbx_strand_id
1 'polypeptide(L)'
;MSAGTAGVVELTEQNLAPAIDGHPFAVVYFWAPSSAPSHALAPTVAAAAARNPDVLFARVDAEKHPAIGAQFNVRAIPTLLIFRSNIIVYAKAGALQAAELDQVLGAARALDMEEVRRKVVSVDEVALGTSSAPSTDGGSQAAADTSLLSIETYLRPSLRGPGSALMDAVPRLAAGGLVAIRNAFEPEFAERMHRSLDTCTAWRVYDGYEGDFHYHHHNLYDAPDFPADLAWCSKIFDSPSTKAWATRLSGRSCPGPAEVSAAWYLPGDHSLPHNDIAPSGPNLSRQFAFVWHLAKDWRPEWGGALFWCSKGCYLPPEFNTLWLFNVGPESTHFVTHVSPYAQGKRLAINGWWTGPATTGARVWKGPDRISAGSSEIVIY
;
A
#
# COMPACT_ATOMS: atom_id res chain seq x y z
N MET A 1 20.87 -38.49 -7.97
CA MET A 1 21.34 -38.10 -6.63
C MET A 1 21.54 -36.60 -6.69
N SER A 2 20.60 -35.86 -6.10
CA SER A 2 20.64 -34.38 -6.04
C SER A 2 21.71 -33.99 -5.05
N ALA A 3 22.75 -33.27 -5.50
CA ALA A 3 23.74 -32.67 -4.60
C ALA A 3 23.02 -31.63 -3.72
N GLY A 4 22.73 -31.99 -2.48
CA GLY A 4 22.21 -31.08 -1.50
C GLY A 4 23.19 -29.94 -1.29
N THR A 5 22.76 -28.72 -1.54
CA THR A 5 23.52 -27.49 -1.26
C THR A 5 23.61 -27.39 0.27
N ALA A 6 24.76 -27.72 0.86
CA ALA A 6 24.94 -27.71 2.31
C ALA A 6 24.54 -26.31 2.88
N GLY A 7 23.60 -26.27 3.80
CA GLY A 7 23.17 -25.05 4.49
C GLY A 7 22.04 -24.25 3.81
N VAL A 8 21.46 -24.71 2.70
CA VAL A 8 20.33 -24.04 2.03
C VAL A 8 19.09 -24.94 2.11
N VAL A 9 18.02 -24.41 2.70
CA VAL A 9 16.75 -25.13 2.94
C VAL A 9 15.86 -25.04 1.69
N GLU A 10 15.24 -26.15 1.30
CA GLU A 10 14.20 -26.15 0.26
C GLU A 10 12.86 -25.71 0.87
N LEU A 11 12.21 -24.71 0.28
CA LEU A 11 10.91 -24.22 0.72
C LEU A 11 9.80 -24.69 -0.23
N THR A 12 8.69 -25.03 0.40
CA THR A 12 7.44 -25.47 -0.21
C THR A 12 6.29 -24.70 0.43
N GLU A 13 5.08 -24.81 -0.10
CA GLU A 13 3.88 -24.17 0.48
C GLU A 13 3.67 -24.55 1.96
N GLN A 14 4.12 -25.72 2.40
CA GLN A 14 3.91 -26.22 3.75
C GLN A 14 4.92 -25.66 4.76
N ASN A 15 6.16 -25.37 4.35
CA ASN A 15 7.20 -24.96 5.29
C ASN A 15 7.71 -23.51 5.12
N LEU A 16 7.27 -22.80 4.09
CA LEU A 16 7.71 -21.42 3.79
C LEU A 16 7.40 -20.48 4.97
N ALA A 17 6.13 -20.47 5.45
CA ALA A 17 5.72 -19.62 6.55
C ALA A 17 6.50 -19.89 7.84
N PRO A 18 6.50 -21.13 8.39
CA PRO A 18 7.22 -21.40 9.61
C PRO A 18 8.73 -21.20 9.48
N ALA A 19 9.29 -21.35 8.29
CA ALA A 19 10.73 -21.11 8.07
C ALA A 19 11.09 -19.63 8.17
N ILE A 20 10.28 -18.75 7.55
CA ILE A 20 10.51 -17.29 7.60
C ILE A 20 10.17 -16.73 9.00
N ASP A 21 9.05 -17.18 9.60
CA ASP A 21 8.62 -16.74 10.93
C ASP A 21 9.61 -17.15 12.03
N GLY A 22 10.24 -18.29 11.87
CA GLY A 22 11.23 -18.82 12.82
C GLY A 22 12.61 -18.14 12.74
N HIS A 23 12.85 -17.27 11.75
CA HIS A 23 14.17 -16.67 11.52
C HIS A 23 14.07 -15.16 11.31
N PRO A 24 14.66 -14.35 12.21
CA PRO A 24 14.61 -12.89 12.11
C PRO A 24 15.39 -12.35 10.89
N PHE A 25 16.24 -13.17 10.27
CA PHE A 25 16.96 -12.84 9.05
C PHE A 25 16.97 -14.04 8.11
N ALA A 26 16.38 -13.89 6.92
CA ALA A 26 16.33 -14.96 5.91
C ALA A 26 16.66 -14.43 4.52
N VAL A 27 17.32 -15.27 3.73
CA VAL A 27 17.58 -15.11 2.30
C VAL A 27 16.85 -16.22 1.57
N VAL A 28 15.93 -15.86 0.69
CA VAL A 28 15.20 -16.81 -0.13
C VAL A 28 15.48 -16.51 -1.59
N TYR A 29 15.97 -17.50 -2.35
CA TYR A 29 16.10 -17.34 -3.78
C TYR A 29 15.23 -18.32 -4.56
N PHE A 30 14.57 -17.76 -5.55
CA PHE A 30 13.75 -18.50 -6.49
C PHE A 30 14.64 -19.00 -7.63
N TRP A 31 14.58 -20.27 -7.88
CA TRP A 31 15.38 -20.93 -8.92
C TRP A 31 14.52 -21.87 -9.77
N ALA A 32 15.04 -22.31 -10.88
CA ALA A 32 14.41 -23.35 -11.69
C ALA A 32 15.47 -24.30 -12.24
N PRO A 33 15.18 -25.61 -12.33
CA PRO A 33 16.08 -26.59 -12.95
C PRO A 33 16.44 -26.26 -14.39
N SER A 34 15.54 -25.63 -15.14
CA SER A 34 15.76 -25.22 -16.53
C SER A 34 16.60 -23.95 -16.68
N SER A 35 16.88 -23.21 -15.59
CA SER A 35 17.53 -21.89 -15.62
C SER A 35 19.04 -22.00 -15.41
N ALA A 36 19.85 -21.83 -16.46
CA ALA A 36 21.31 -21.77 -16.36
C ALA A 36 21.81 -20.64 -15.41
N PRO A 37 21.22 -19.42 -15.38
CA PRO A 37 21.58 -18.41 -14.39
C PRO A 37 21.33 -18.84 -12.94
N SER A 38 20.30 -19.65 -12.67
CA SER A 38 20.03 -20.21 -11.34
C SER A 38 21.13 -21.16 -10.89
N HIS A 39 21.62 -22.00 -11.79
CA HIS A 39 22.74 -22.91 -11.51
C HIS A 39 24.03 -22.12 -11.21
N ALA A 40 24.27 -21.02 -11.92
CA ALA A 40 25.42 -20.14 -11.66
C ALA A 40 25.36 -19.45 -10.31
N LEU A 41 24.15 -19.10 -9.81
CA LEU A 41 23.95 -18.46 -8.52
C LEU A 41 24.08 -19.42 -7.33
N ALA A 42 23.72 -20.68 -7.49
CA ALA A 42 23.66 -21.65 -6.40
C ALA A 42 24.96 -21.78 -5.59
N PRO A 43 26.18 -21.86 -6.18
CA PRO A 43 27.44 -21.90 -5.43
C PRO A 43 27.68 -20.63 -4.60
N THR A 44 27.31 -19.46 -5.12
CA THR A 44 27.43 -18.16 -4.45
C THR A 44 26.57 -18.12 -3.19
N VAL A 45 25.31 -18.57 -3.31
CA VAL A 45 24.36 -18.63 -2.17
C VAL A 45 24.84 -19.65 -1.13
N ALA A 46 25.29 -20.83 -1.55
CA ALA A 46 25.81 -21.85 -0.63
C ALA A 46 27.06 -21.36 0.14
N ALA A 47 27.98 -20.68 -0.54
CA ALA A 47 29.16 -20.09 0.10
C ALA A 47 28.78 -18.96 1.09
N ALA A 48 27.77 -18.15 0.75
CA ALA A 48 27.25 -17.13 1.65
C ALA A 48 26.56 -17.76 2.88
N ALA A 49 25.78 -18.83 2.70
CA ALA A 49 25.16 -19.57 3.79
C ALA A 49 26.19 -20.11 4.78
N ALA A 50 27.29 -20.67 4.29
CA ALA A 50 28.37 -21.18 5.15
C ALA A 50 29.06 -20.08 5.98
N ARG A 51 29.11 -18.85 5.46
CA ARG A 51 29.71 -17.70 6.17
C ARG A 51 28.77 -16.97 7.11
N ASN A 52 27.45 -17.20 7.01
CA ASN A 52 26.43 -16.50 7.77
C ASN A 52 25.47 -17.49 8.46
N PRO A 53 25.93 -18.20 9.51
CA PRO A 53 25.14 -19.25 10.18
C PRO A 53 23.94 -18.69 10.97
N ASP A 54 23.89 -17.38 11.20
CA ASP A 54 22.81 -16.63 11.83
C ASP A 54 21.68 -16.24 10.86
N VAL A 55 21.86 -16.51 9.56
CA VAL A 55 20.89 -16.20 8.50
C VAL A 55 20.34 -17.49 7.94
N LEU A 56 19.02 -17.60 7.84
CA LEU A 56 18.39 -18.66 7.09
C LEU A 56 18.66 -18.46 5.60
N PHE A 57 19.33 -19.38 4.95
CA PHE A 57 19.36 -19.43 3.49
C PHE A 57 18.42 -20.51 2.99
N ALA A 58 17.55 -20.11 2.08
CA ALA A 58 16.53 -21.00 1.54
C ALA A 58 16.33 -20.78 0.04
N ARG A 59 15.73 -21.75 -0.61
CA ARG A 59 15.40 -21.69 -2.03
C ARG A 59 14.01 -22.24 -2.32
N VAL A 60 13.39 -21.73 -3.35
CA VAL A 60 12.10 -22.18 -3.89
C VAL A 60 12.29 -22.63 -5.33
N ASP A 61 11.92 -23.84 -5.64
CA ASP A 61 11.82 -24.33 -7.02
C ASP A 61 10.55 -23.72 -7.67
N ALA A 62 10.73 -22.70 -8.50
CA ALA A 62 9.62 -21.95 -9.09
C ALA A 62 8.83 -22.76 -10.14
N GLU A 63 9.40 -23.84 -10.69
CA GLU A 63 8.69 -24.75 -11.59
C GLU A 63 7.77 -25.71 -10.81
N LYS A 64 8.22 -26.16 -9.63
CA LYS A 64 7.40 -27.03 -8.76
C LYS A 64 6.40 -26.27 -7.92
N HIS A 65 6.75 -25.06 -7.50
CA HIS A 65 5.99 -24.21 -6.61
C HIS A 65 5.65 -22.85 -7.23
N PRO A 66 4.97 -22.82 -8.41
CA PRO A 66 4.67 -21.59 -9.11
C PRO A 66 3.78 -20.64 -8.29
N ALA A 67 2.95 -21.21 -7.41
CA ALA A 67 2.14 -20.41 -6.50
C ALA A 67 2.98 -19.55 -5.56
N ILE A 68 4.09 -20.07 -5.01
CA ILE A 68 5.02 -19.30 -4.19
C ILE A 68 5.68 -18.19 -5.03
N GLY A 69 6.14 -18.53 -6.24
CA GLY A 69 6.70 -17.53 -7.17
C GLY A 69 5.73 -16.38 -7.44
N ALA A 70 4.46 -16.72 -7.70
CA ALA A 70 3.40 -15.73 -7.89
C ALA A 70 3.16 -14.88 -6.63
N GLN A 71 3.17 -15.48 -5.44
CA GLN A 71 2.99 -14.79 -4.15
C GLN A 71 4.01 -13.68 -3.92
N PHE A 72 5.27 -13.91 -4.35
CA PHE A 72 6.34 -12.91 -4.24
C PHE A 72 6.57 -12.13 -5.54
N ASN A 73 5.64 -12.22 -6.50
CA ASN A 73 5.73 -11.59 -7.83
C ASN A 73 7.08 -11.84 -8.52
N VAL A 74 7.57 -13.07 -8.41
CA VAL A 74 8.81 -13.50 -9.05
C VAL A 74 8.54 -13.73 -10.54
N ARG A 75 8.98 -12.79 -11.37
CA ARG A 75 8.77 -12.84 -12.83
C ARG A 75 9.99 -13.27 -13.62
N ALA A 76 11.12 -13.34 -12.96
CA ALA A 76 12.38 -13.76 -13.56
C ALA A 76 13.11 -14.73 -12.64
N ILE A 77 13.77 -15.72 -13.20
CA ILE A 77 14.53 -16.72 -12.46
C ILE A 77 16.00 -16.62 -12.88
N PRO A 78 16.93 -16.51 -11.89
CA PRO A 78 16.70 -16.46 -10.46
C PRO A 78 16.21 -15.10 -9.96
N THR A 79 15.52 -15.07 -8.82
CA THR A 79 15.23 -13.86 -8.04
C THR A 79 15.62 -14.12 -6.58
N LEU A 80 16.27 -13.15 -5.93
CA LEU A 80 16.68 -13.25 -4.54
C LEU A 80 15.92 -12.21 -3.71
N LEU A 81 15.36 -12.68 -2.59
CA LEU A 81 14.69 -11.87 -1.57
C LEU A 81 15.44 -11.95 -0.25
N ILE A 82 15.52 -10.84 0.49
CA ILE A 82 16.05 -10.82 1.85
C ILE A 82 14.96 -10.34 2.80
N PHE A 83 14.77 -11.10 3.86
CA PHE A 83 13.81 -10.83 4.92
C PHE A 83 14.53 -10.43 6.21
N ARG A 84 14.04 -9.41 6.90
CA ARG A 84 14.41 -9.04 8.25
C ARG A 84 13.14 -8.90 9.08
N SER A 85 13.00 -9.74 10.11
CA SER A 85 11.80 -9.77 10.97
C SER A 85 10.51 -9.81 10.15
N ASN A 86 10.43 -10.72 9.15
CA ASN A 86 9.33 -10.94 8.22
C ASN A 86 9.04 -9.79 7.24
N ILE A 87 9.90 -8.77 7.20
CA ILE A 87 9.82 -7.67 6.24
C ILE A 87 10.81 -7.94 5.11
N ILE A 88 10.36 -7.88 3.85
CA ILE A 88 11.27 -7.92 2.69
C ILE A 88 12.01 -6.60 2.65
N VAL A 89 13.32 -6.65 2.90
CA VAL A 89 14.19 -5.47 2.88
C VAL A 89 15.01 -5.37 1.59
N TYR A 90 15.01 -6.42 0.77
CA TYR A 90 15.70 -6.44 -0.52
C TYR A 90 15.06 -7.45 -1.46
N ALA A 91 14.95 -7.08 -2.75
CA ALA A 91 14.49 -7.96 -3.83
C ALA A 91 15.27 -7.64 -5.11
N LYS A 92 15.84 -8.67 -5.75
CA LYS A 92 16.56 -8.50 -7.02
C LYS A 92 16.38 -9.71 -7.93
N ALA A 93 15.95 -9.45 -9.15
CA ALA A 93 15.95 -10.43 -10.23
C ALA A 93 17.34 -10.53 -10.88
N GLY A 94 17.72 -11.74 -11.31
CA GLY A 94 19.00 -12.05 -11.91
C GLY A 94 20.02 -12.63 -10.93
N ALA A 95 21.14 -13.12 -11.46
CA ALA A 95 22.22 -13.69 -10.66
C ALA A 95 23.06 -12.56 -10.01
N LEU A 96 23.36 -12.70 -8.72
CA LEU A 96 24.26 -11.81 -8.00
C LEU A 96 25.67 -12.36 -7.95
N GLN A 97 26.68 -11.48 -8.00
CA GLN A 97 28.04 -11.83 -7.70
C GLN A 97 28.27 -11.96 -6.19
N ALA A 98 29.25 -12.75 -5.79
CA ALA A 98 29.52 -13.01 -4.36
C ALA A 98 29.75 -11.71 -3.55
N ALA A 99 30.54 -10.77 -4.07
CA ALA A 99 30.80 -9.49 -3.41
C ALA A 99 29.53 -8.64 -3.26
N GLU A 100 28.64 -8.67 -4.24
CA GLU A 100 27.38 -7.96 -4.22
C GLU A 100 26.44 -8.57 -3.16
N LEU A 101 26.36 -9.91 -3.10
CA LEU A 101 25.56 -10.59 -2.08
C LEU A 101 26.09 -10.29 -0.67
N ASP A 102 27.40 -10.31 -0.44
CA ASP A 102 28.00 -9.97 0.85
C ASP A 102 27.74 -8.51 1.23
N GLN A 103 27.78 -7.58 0.27
CA GLN A 103 27.47 -6.17 0.49
C GLN A 103 25.99 -5.97 0.89
N VAL A 104 25.07 -6.60 0.19
CA VAL A 104 23.62 -6.51 0.48
C VAL A 104 23.29 -7.14 1.83
N LEU A 105 23.92 -8.29 2.16
CA LEU A 105 23.75 -8.90 3.49
C LEU A 105 24.27 -8.01 4.59
N GLY A 106 25.41 -7.34 4.40
CA GLY A 106 25.96 -6.35 5.33
C GLY A 106 25.02 -5.17 5.52
N ALA A 107 24.49 -4.62 4.44
CA ALA A 107 23.54 -3.52 4.48
C ALA A 107 22.23 -3.93 5.19
N ALA A 108 21.67 -5.10 4.83
CA ALA A 108 20.46 -5.63 5.47
C ALA A 108 20.68 -5.90 6.98
N ARG A 109 21.87 -6.33 7.39
CA ARG A 109 22.23 -6.57 8.79
C ARG A 109 22.35 -5.26 9.57
N ALA A 110 22.84 -4.20 8.95
CA ALA A 110 23.01 -2.88 9.55
C ALA A 110 21.70 -2.09 9.72
N LEU A 111 20.59 -2.57 9.12
CA LEU A 111 19.28 -1.92 9.28
C LEU A 111 18.86 -1.95 10.75
N ASP A 112 18.54 -0.77 11.30
CA ASP A 112 17.82 -0.65 12.55
C ASP A 112 16.35 -1.05 12.32
N MET A 113 16.00 -2.27 12.72
CA MET A 113 14.66 -2.80 12.52
C MET A 113 13.59 -2.10 13.37
N GLU A 114 13.98 -1.44 14.47
CA GLU A 114 13.08 -0.57 15.21
C GLU A 114 12.81 0.72 14.42
N GLU A 115 13.84 1.25 13.75
CA GLU A 115 13.67 2.37 12.84
C GLU A 115 12.87 1.97 11.59
N VAL A 116 13.14 0.79 11.01
CA VAL A 116 12.35 0.22 9.90
C VAL A 116 10.90 0.04 10.34
N ARG A 117 10.65 -0.57 11.51
CA ARG A 117 9.30 -0.70 12.07
C ARG A 117 8.69 0.65 12.41
N ARG A 118 9.45 1.59 12.96
CA ARG A 118 8.98 2.96 13.22
C ARG A 118 8.73 3.73 11.93
N LYS A 119 9.53 3.55 10.90
CA LYS A 119 9.26 4.08 9.55
C LYS A 119 8.03 3.40 8.91
N VAL A 120 7.79 2.16 9.26
CA VAL A 120 6.52 1.44 8.99
C VAL A 120 5.39 1.97 9.88
N VAL A 121 5.68 2.52 11.07
CA VAL A 121 4.69 2.93 12.09
C VAL A 121 4.65 4.45 12.33
N SER A 122 5.71 5.21 12.05
CA SER A 122 5.75 6.64 12.35
C SER A 122 5.30 7.52 11.19
N VAL A 123 4.00 7.64 11.07
CA VAL A 123 3.42 8.91 10.68
C VAL A 123 3.30 9.72 11.97
N ASP A 124 3.90 10.93 12.01
CA ASP A 124 3.84 11.80 13.18
C ASP A 124 2.44 11.86 13.78
N GLU A 125 2.33 11.37 14.99
CA GLU A 125 1.12 11.33 15.77
C GLU A 125 0.74 12.76 16.14
N VAL A 126 -0.34 13.27 15.57
CA VAL A 126 -1.02 14.41 16.14
C VAL A 126 -1.75 13.88 17.36
N ALA A 127 -1.13 14.00 18.51
CA ALA A 127 -1.69 13.58 19.78
C ALA A 127 -2.98 14.35 20.08
N LEU A 128 -4.12 13.67 20.00
CA LEU A 128 -5.40 14.21 20.43
C LEU A 128 -5.78 13.58 21.76
N GLY A 129 -5.88 14.43 22.78
CA GLY A 129 -6.28 14.06 24.12
C GLY A 129 -7.67 13.42 24.19
N THR A 130 -7.79 12.43 25.04
CA THR A 130 -9.02 11.71 25.37
C THR A 130 -9.97 12.55 26.20
N SER A 131 -11.25 12.62 25.81
CA SER A 131 -12.35 12.96 26.71
C SER A 131 -13.63 12.21 26.31
N SER A 132 -14.29 11.68 27.32
CA SER A 132 -15.39 10.73 27.34
C SER A 132 -16.74 11.31 26.92
N ALA A 133 -17.62 10.39 26.48
CA ALA A 133 -19.01 10.57 26.04
C ALA A 133 -19.97 11.12 27.13
N PRO A 134 -21.22 11.51 26.79
CA PRO A 134 -22.29 10.50 26.74
C PRO A 134 -23.36 10.66 25.65
N SER A 135 -24.15 9.61 25.58
CA SER A 135 -25.27 9.25 24.72
C SER A 135 -26.57 10.09 24.93
N THR A 136 -27.43 10.17 23.90
CA THR A 136 -28.80 9.63 23.86
C THR A 136 -29.62 10.12 22.66
N ASP A 137 -30.21 9.16 21.99
CA ASP A 137 -31.61 8.90 21.62
C ASP A 137 -32.41 9.81 20.64
N GLY A 138 -33.15 9.13 19.75
CA GLY A 138 -34.42 9.60 19.21
C GLY A 138 -34.55 9.75 17.71
N GLY A 139 -35.20 8.76 17.08
CA GLY A 139 -35.50 8.75 15.64
C GLY A 139 -36.49 9.80 15.17
N SER A 140 -36.42 10.07 13.87
CA SER A 140 -37.60 10.40 13.03
C SER A 140 -37.21 10.39 11.54
N GLN A 141 -37.96 9.65 10.73
CA GLN A 141 -37.95 9.74 9.28
C GLN A 141 -38.61 11.05 8.85
N ALA A 142 -37.91 11.84 8.07
CA ALA A 142 -38.49 12.80 7.13
C ALA A 142 -37.44 13.37 6.18
N ALA A 143 -37.81 13.62 4.93
CA ALA A 143 -37.15 14.43 3.89
C ALA A 143 -35.62 14.41 3.92
N ALA A 144 -35.00 13.95 2.86
CA ALA A 144 -33.54 13.93 2.71
C ALA A 144 -32.96 15.31 2.99
N ASP A 145 -32.55 15.52 4.23
CA ASP A 145 -31.93 16.73 4.70
C ASP A 145 -30.55 16.83 4.03
N THR A 146 -30.39 17.80 3.14
CA THR A 146 -29.14 18.08 2.44
C THR A 146 -27.98 18.40 3.40
N SER A 147 -28.27 18.69 4.67
CA SER A 147 -27.25 18.87 5.71
C SER A 147 -26.47 17.59 6.05
N LEU A 148 -27.05 16.42 5.78
CA LEU A 148 -26.37 15.10 5.95
C LEU A 148 -25.39 14.78 4.82
N LEU A 149 -25.39 15.53 3.73
CA LEU A 149 -24.47 15.33 2.62
C LEU A 149 -23.20 16.16 2.83
N SER A 150 -22.44 15.83 3.88
CA SER A 150 -21.13 16.40 4.13
C SER A 150 -20.23 15.36 4.80
N ILE A 151 -18.99 15.28 4.37
CA ILE A 151 -17.99 14.44 5.04
C ILE A 151 -17.83 14.83 6.51
N GLU A 152 -17.93 16.14 6.81
CA GLU A 152 -17.81 16.66 8.17
C GLU A 152 -18.89 16.11 9.11
N THR A 153 -20.05 15.73 8.61
CA THR A 153 -21.10 15.07 9.42
C THR A 153 -20.65 13.73 9.97
N TYR A 154 -19.84 13.00 9.22
CA TYR A 154 -19.38 11.65 9.55
C TYR A 154 -17.98 11.61 10.15
N LEU A 155 -17.19 12.67 10.04
CA LEU A 155 -15.92 12.79 10.76
C LEU A 155 -16.16 12.82 12.26
N ARG A 156 -15.19 12.39 13.06
CA ARG A 156 -15.25 12.58 14.52
C ARG A 156 -15.36 14.06 14.89
N PRO A 157 -16.06 14.41 15.97
CA PRO A 157 -16.32 15.80 16.36
C PRO A 157 -15.06 16.67 16.45
N SER A 158 -13.94 16.11 16.93
CA SER A 158 -12.64 16.80 17.03
C SER A 158 -12.04 17.22 15.68
N LEU A 159 -12.52 16.64 14.59
CA LEU A 159 -12.02 16.89 13.23
C LEU A 159 -12.92 17.83 12.42
N ARG A 160 -14.03 18.30 13.00
CA ARG A 160 -15.03 19.12 12.32
C ARG A 160 -14.73 20.60 12.43
N GLY A 161 -15.06 21.33 11.36
CA GLY A 161 -15.05 22.79 11.33
C GLY A 161 -13.68 23.42 11.13
N PRO A 162 -13.67 24.75 10.94
CA PRO A 162 -12.47 25.50 10.56
C PRO A 162 -11.44 25.66 11.69
N GLY A 163 -11.78 25.38 12.92
CA GLY A 163 -10.87 25.43 14.09
C GLY A 163 -10.41 24.06 14.55
N SER A 164 -10.65 23.00 13.78
CA SER A 164 -10.22 21.64 14.14
C SER A 164 -8.72 21.44 13.94
N ALA A 165 -8.14 20.49 14.67
CA ALA A 165 -6.75 20.06 14.50
C ALA A 165 -6.41 19.63 13.06
N LEU A 166 -7.42 19.27 12.26
CA LEU A 166 -7.25 18.93 10.86
C LEU A 166 -6.75 20.13 10.02
N MET A 167 -7.06 21.36 10.42
CA MET A 167 -6.58 22.55 9.73
C MET A 167 -5.06 22.76 9.88
N ASP A 168 -4.45 22.19 10.90
CA ASP A 168 -2.99 22.21 11.09
C ASP A 168 -2.27 21.36 10.03
N ALA A 169 -3.01 20.49 9.33
CA ALA A 169 -2.49 19.70 8.23
C ALA A 169 -2.32 20.50 6.91
N VAL A 170 -2.97 21.64 6.76
CA VAL A 170 -2.96 22.45 5.53
C VAL A 170 -1.54 22.79 5.05
N PRO A 171 -0.62 23.28 5.90
CA PRO A 171 0.76 23.55 5.47
C PRO A 171 1.52 22.32 4.99
N ARG A 172 1.27 21.15 5.61
CA ARG A 172 1.89 19.87 5.21
C ARG A 172 1.39 19.42 3.84
N LEU A 173 0.09 19.49 3.63
CA LEU A 173 -0.53 19.18 2.33
C LEU A 173 -0.03 20.11 1.22
N ALA A 174 0.08 21.40 1.51
CA ALA A 174 0.62 22.39 0.58
C ALA A 174 2.10 22.12 0.21
N ALA A 175 2.87 21.57 1.14
CA ALA A 175 4.27 21.17 0.93
C ALA A 175 4.43 19.80 0.23
N GLY A 176 3.34 19.19 -0.26
CA GLY A 176 3.38 17.87 -0.91
C GLY A 176 3.48 16.69 0.06
N GLY A 177 3.18 16.91 1.35
CA GLY A 177 3.14 15.85 2.34
C GLY A 177 1.86 15.03 2.30
N LEU A 178 1.90 13.85 2.92
CA LEU A 178 0.74 13.01 3.20
C LEU A 178 0.32 13.22 4.65
N VAL A 179 -0.99 13.27 4.89
CA VAL A 179 -1.60 13.38 6.22
C VAL A 179 -2.42 12.13 6.49
N ALA A 180 -2.14 11.45 7.58
CA ALA A 180 -2.89 10.29 8.07
C ALA A 180 -3.72 10.68 9.30
N ILE A 181 -5.00 10.36 9.28
CA ILE A 181 -5.95 10.68 10.33
C ILE A 181 -6.52 9.37 10.86
N ARG A 182 -6.00 8.91 12.00
CA ARG A 182 -6.50 7.70 12.66
C ARG A 182 -7.85 7.95 13.29
N ASN A 183 -8.72 6.92 13.25
CA ASN A 183 -10.09 7.01 13.72
C ASN A 183 -10.82 8.24 13.13
N ALA A 184 -10.69 8.44 11.82
CA ALA A 184 -11.16 9.64 11.15
C ALA A 184 -12.67 9.85 11.23
N PHE A 185 -13.41 8.77 11.08
CA PHE A 185 -14.88 8.80 11.05
C PHE A 185 -15.49 8.25 12.33
N GLU A 186 -16.75 8.59 12.57
CA GLU A 186 -17.54 7.98 13.64
C GLU A 186 -17.50 6.46 13.50
N PRO A 187 -17.34 5.73 14.62
CA PRO A 187 -17.14 4.27 14.58
C PRO A 187 -18.25 3.54 13.83
N GLU A 188 -19.51 3.92 14.04
CA GLU A 188 -20.67 3.29 13.41
C GLU A 188 -20.65 3.45 11.89
N PHE A 189 -20.19 4.60 11.40
CA PHE A 189 -20.06 4.84 9.97
C PHE A 189 -18.93 4.00 9.36
N ALA A 190 -17.78 3.94 10.03
CA ALA A 190 -16.66 3.11 9.58
C ALA A 190 -17.01 1.61 9.58
N GLU A 191 -17.67 1.14 10.63
CA GLU A 191 -18.15 -0.24 10.75
C GLU A 191 -19.18 -0.60 9.67
N ARG A 192 -20.07 0.33 9.36
CA ARG A 192 -21.07 0.17 8.31
C ARG A 192 -20.40 0.01 6.93
N MET A 193 -19.44 0.88 6.62
CA MET A 193 -18.70 0.81 5.35
C MET A 193 -17.88 -0.47 5.26
N HIS A 194 -17.18 -0.84 6.34
CA HIS A 194 -16.44 -2.10 6.38
C HIS A 194 -17.36 -3.30 6.08
N ARG A 195 -18.47 -3.45 6.80
CA ARG A 195 -19.41 -4.58 6.58
C ARG A 195 -19.95 -4.62 5.16
N SER A 196 -20.30 -3.45 4.61
CA SER A 196 -20.82 -3.36 3.25
C SER A 196 -19.82 -3.84 2.21
N LEU A 197 -18.54 -3.47 2.36
CA LEU A 197 -17.47 -3.90 1.46
C LEU A 197 -17.06 -5.35 1.71
N ASP A 198 -17.01 -5.79 2.96
CA ASP A 198 -16.61 -7.15 3.34
C ASP A 198 -17.59 -8.22 2.81
N THR A 199 -18.87 -7.90 2.78
CA THR A 199 -19.92 -8.79 2.27
C THR A 199 -20.21 -8.60 0.78
N CYS A 200 -19.64 -7.59 0.13
CA CYS A 200 -19.85 -7.34 -1.30
C CYS A 200 -19.27 -8.48 -2.15
N THR A 201 -20.02 -8.89 -3.17
CA THR A 201 -19.62 -9.93 -4.12
C THR A 201 -19.38 -9.39 -5.54
N ALA A 202 -19.62 -8.08 -5.76
CA ALA A 202 -19.50 -7.45 -7.08
C ALA A 202 -18.06 -7.03 -7.44
N TRP A 203 -17.09 -7.44 -6.66
CA TRP A 203 -15.68 -7.11 -6.89
C TRP A 203 -15.21 -7.61 -8.26
N ARG A 204 -14.51 -6.74 -8.98
CA ARG A 204 -13.88 -7.07 -10.25
C ARG A 204 -12.37 -7.07 -10.11
N VAL A 205 -11.71 -8.03 -10.73
CA VAL A 205 -10.25 -8.02 -10.85
C VAL A 205 -9.86 -6.94 -11.83
N TYR A 206 -9.01 -6.04 -11.38
CA TYR A 206 -8.31 -5.11 -12.25
C TYR A 206 -6.89 -5.63 -12.45
N ASP A 207 -6.64 -6.17 -13.63
CA ASP A 207 -5.34 -6.63 -14.08
C ASP A 207 -5.01 -5.86 -15.36
N GLY A 208 -4.22 -4.82 -15.23
CA GLY A 208 -3.99 -3.91 -16.32
C GLY A 208 -2.63 -3.24 -16.28
N TYR A 209 -2.27 -2.69 -17.42
CA TYR A 209 -1.07 -1.90 -17.60
C TYR A 209 -1.46 -0.47 -17.93
N GLU A 210 -0.85 0.49 -17.23
CA GLU A 210 -0.94 1.89 -17.56
C GLU A 210 0.49 2.40 -17.85
N GLY A 211 0.83 2.48 -19.14
CA GLY A 211 2.23 2.62 -19.56
C GLY A 211 3.04 1.37 -19.22
N ASP A 212 4.11 1.53 -18.45
CA ASP A 212 4.95 0.43 -17.96
C ASP A 212 4.46 -0.12 -16.59
N PHE A 213 3.31 0.38 -16.06
CA PHE A 213 2.79 -0.03 -14.76
C PHE A 213 1.82 -1.18 -14.91
N HIS A 214 2.04 -2.19 -14.07
CA HIS A 214 1.11 -3.28 -13.84
C HIS A 214 0.39 -3.07 -12.52
N TYR A 215 -0.94 -3.13 -12.59
CA TYR A 215 -1.83 -3.09 -11.44
C TYR A 215 -2.54 -4.44 -11.35
N HIS A 216 -2.54 -5.04 -10.19
CA HIS A 216 -3.34 -6.23 -9.92
C HIS A 216 -3.99 -6.10 -8.56
N HIS A 217 -5.30 -5.93 -8.55
CA HIS A 217 -6.12 -5.89 -7.35
C HIS A 217 -7.60 -6.01 -7.70
N HIS A 218 -8.42 -6.19 -6.70
CA HIS A 218 -9.88 -6.18 -6.85
C HIS A 218 -10.41 -4.78 -6.59
N ASN A 219 -11.35 -4.31 -7.40
CA ASN A 219 -11.95 -3.01 -7.21
C ASN A 219 -13.46 -2.99 -7.48
N LEU A 220 -14.10 -1.94 -6.96
CA LEU A 220 -15.42 -1.46 -7.32
C LEU A 220 -15.22 -0.06 -7.88
N TYR A 221 -15.17 0.05 -9.19
CA TYR A 221 -14.92 1.31 -9.89
C TYR A 221 -16.18 1.91 -10.48
N ASP A 222 -17.04 1.08 -11.02
CA ASP A 222 -18.28 1.49 -11.70
C ASP A 222 -19.43 1.62 -10.70
N ALA A 223 -20.08 2.79 -10.68
CA ALA A 223 -21.19 3.08 -9.77
C ALA A 223 -22.33 2.04 -9.76
N PRO A 224 -22.69 1.39 -10.89
CA PRO A 224 -23.69 0.31 -10.89
C PRO A 224 -23.32 -0.90 -10.05
N ASP A 225 -22.03 -1.16 -9.82
CA ASP A 225 -21.55 -2.28 -9.01
C ASP A 225 -21.43 -1.93 -7.51
N PHE A 226 -21.65 -0.66 -7.15
CA PHE A 226 -21.50 -0.21 -5.77
C PHE A 226 -22.59 -0.80 -4.89
N PRO A 227 -22.25 -1.42 -3.75
CA PRO A 227 -23.23 -1.66 -2.71
C PRO A 227 -23.82 -0.32 -2.22
N ALA A 228 -25.05 -0.37 -1.73
CA ALA A 228 -25.82 0.84 -1.37
C ALA A 228 -25.05 1.82 -0.46
N ASP A 229 -24.26 1.30 0.46
CA ASP A 229 -23.48 2.13 1.39
C ASP A 229 -22.30 2.82 0.68
N LEU A 230 -21.62 2.16 -0.25
CA LEU A 230 -20.57 2.79 -1.06
C LEU A 230 -21.17 3.85 -1.99
N ALA A 231 -22.32 3.56 -2.60
CA ALA A 231 -23.05 4.54 -3.42
C ALA A 231 -23.48 5.76 -2.59
N TRP A 232 -23.88 5.56 -1.32
CA TRP A 232 -24.16 6.66 -0.39
C TRP A 232 -22.89 7.43 -0.02
N CYS A 233 -21.81 6.74 0.30
CA CYS A 233 -20.50 7.33 0.57
C CYS A 233 -20.03 8.20 -0.62
N SER A 234 -20.16 7.71 -1.85
CA SER A 234 -19.84 8.46 -3.06
C SER A 234 -20.60 9.78 -3.14
N LYS A 235 -21.90 9.79 -2.82
CA LYS A 235 -22.71 11.03 -2.79
C LYS A 235 -22.24 12.01 -1.71
N ILE A 236 -21.82 11.52 -0.53
CA ILE A 236 -21.24 12.33 0.53
C ILE A 236 -19.96 13.01 0.04
N PHE A 237 -19.06 12.23 -0.57
CA PHE A 237 -17.77 12.72 -1.04
C PHE A 237 -17.92 13.69 -2.22
N ASP A 238 -18.92 13.49 -3.07
CA ASP A 238 -19.22 14.38 -4.21
C ASP A 238 -20.10 15.59 -3.84
N SER A 239 -20.55 15.71 -2.60
CA SER A 239 -21.42 16.83 -2.19
C SER A 239 -20.71 18.19 -2.24
N PRO A 240 -21.45 19.29 -2.48
CA PRO A 240 -20.87 20.63 -2.48
C PRO A 240 -20.15 20.99 -1.17
N SER A 241 -20.71 20.56 -0.02
CA SER A 241 -20.11 20.80 1.30
C SER A 241 -18.77 20.08 1.45
N THR A 242 -18.66 18.82 1.00
CA THR A 242 -17.42 18.06 1.04
C THR A 242 -16.37 18.63 0.07
N LYS A 243 -16.77 19.06 -1.13
CA LYS A 243 -15.88 19.74 -2.08
C LYS A 243 -15.32 21.05 -1.51
N ALA A 244 -16.13 21.80 -0.82
CA ALA A 244 -15.70 23.02 -0.11
C ALA A 244 -14.70 22.69 1.02
N TRP A 245 -14.96 21.61 1.77
CA TRP A 245 -14.04 21.09 2.79
C TRP A 245 -12.71 20.63 2.16
N ALA A 246 -12.74 19.86 1.08
CA ALA A 246 -11.56 19.42 0.34
C ALA A 246 -10.74 20.61 -0.19
N THR A 247 -11.41 21.65 -0.71
CA THR A 247 -10.78 22.88 -1.18
C THR A 247 -10.06 23.61 -0.02
N ARG A 248 -10.68 23.70 1.14
CA ARG A 248 -10.06 24.34 2.33
C ARG A 248 -8.80 23.59 2.79
N LEU A 249 -8.86 22.26 2.85
CA LEU A 249 -7.73 21.46 3.31
C LEU A 249 -6.58 21.41 2.32
N SER A 250 -6.89 21.17 1.07
CA SER A 250 -5.86 21.02 0.02
C SER A 250 -5.22 22.34 -0.38
N GLY A 251 -5.90 23.48 -0.15
CA GLY A 251 -5.55 24.78 -0.73
C GLY A 251 -5.74 24.82 -2.25
N ARG A 252 -6.41 23.83 -2.83
CA ARG A 252 -6.66 23.72 -4.30
C ARG A 252 -8.14 23.73 -4.58
N SER A 253 -8.53 24.33 -5.71
CA SER A 253 -9.93 24.35 -6.14
C SER A 253 -10.39 22.94 -6.54
N CYS A 254 -11.42 22.41 -5.87
CA CYS A 254 -11.97 21.08 -6.07
C CYS A 254 -13.47 21.10 -6.43
N PRO A 255 -13.95 21.88 -7.43
CA PRO A 255 -15.37 21.99 -7.75
C PRO A 255 -15.88 20.82 -8.63
N GLY A 256 -14.98 20.07 -9.26
CA GLY A 256 -15.33 18.99 -10.16
C GLY A 256 -15.91 17.77 -9.45
N PRO A 257 -16.35 16.74 -10.19
CA PRO A 257 -16.84 15.50 -9.62
C PRO A 257 -15.80 14.83 -8.71
N ALA A 258 -16.25 14.22 -7.60
CA ALA A 258 -15.41 13.31 -6.86
C ALA A 258 -15.40 11.94 -7.54
N GLU A 259 -14.21 11.42 -7.81
CA GLU A 259 -14.02 10.04 -8.25
C GLU A 259 -13.90 9.17 -7.00
N VAL A 260 -14.84 8.26 -6.79
CA VAL A 260 -14.85 7.36 -5.64
C VAL A 260 -14.82 5.92 -6.11
N SER A 261 -13.99 5.12 -5.50
CA SER A 261 -13.89 3.69 -5.75
C SER A 261 -13.59 2.95 -4.44
N ALA A 262 -13.71 1.63 -4.47
CA ALA A 262 -13.21 0.80 -3.38
C ALA A 262 -12.21 -0.22 -3.92
N ALA A 263 -11.22 -0.54 -3.11
CA ALA A 263 -10.18 -1.50 -3.43
C ALA A 263 -10.11 -2.60 -2.36
N TRP A 264 -9.89 -3.81 -2.84
CA TRP A 264 -9.62 -4.99 -2.03
C TRP A 264 -8.36 -5.67 -2.55
N TYR A 265 -7.35 -5.73 -1.71
CA TYR A 265 -6.09 -6.38 -2.04
C TYR A 265 -6.04 -7.75 -1.36
N LEU A 266 -5.87 -8.78 -2.17
CA LEU A 266 -5.67 -10.18 -1.76
C LEU A 266 -4.18 -10.53 -1.74
N PRO A 267 -3.81 -11.70 -1.19
CA PRO A 267 -2.46 -12.24 -1.34
C PRO A 267 -1.96 -12.19 -2.78
N GLY A 268 -0.80 -11.54 -3.00
CA GLY A 268 -0.22 -11.30 -4.31
C GLY A 268 -0.60 -9.98 -4.98
N ASP A 269 -1.68 -9.33 -4.56
CA ASP A 269 -2.10 -8.05 -5.12
C ASP A 269 -1.14 -6.92 -4.72
N HIS A 270 -0.97 -5.97 -5.63
CA HIS A 270 -0.08 -4.82 -5.48
C HIS A 270 -0.45 -3.70 -6.45
N SER A 271 0.14 -2.52 -6.25
CA SER A 271 0.23 -1.51 -7.30
C SER A 271 1.68 -1.07 -7.49
N LEU A 272 2.00 -0.60 -8.68
CA LEU A 272 3.32 -0.06 -8.96
C LEU A 272 3.39 1.45 -8.64
N PRO A 273 4.60 2.03 -8.52
CA PRO A 273 4.75 3.45 -8.24
C PRO A 273 4.04 4.32 -9.26
N HIS A 274 3.18 5.23 -8.78
CA HIS A 274 2.42 6.20 -9.55
C HIS A 274 2.15 7.45 -8.71
N ASN A 275 1.72 8.53 -9.33
CA ASN A 275 1.49 9.80 -8.63
C ASN A 275 0.06 10.34 -8.75
N ASP A 276 -0.85 9.56 -9.32
CA ASP A 276 -2.26 9.91 -9.54
C ASP A 276 -2.53 11.09 -10.49
N ILE A 277 -1.50 11.70 -11.08
CA ILE A 277 -1.69 12.78 -12.04
C ILE A 277 -2.40 12.22 -13.27
N ALA A 278 -3.68 12.52 -13.40
CA ALA A 278 -4.50 12.09 -14.52
C ALA A 278 -5.55 13.14 -14.88
N PRO A 279 -5.90 13.25 -16.17
CA PRO A 279 -7.07 14.02 -16.57
C PRO A 279 -8.34 13.35 -16.04
N SER A 280 -9.32 14.15 -15.68
CA SER A 280 -10.62 13.70 -15.15
C SER A 280 -11.78 14.26 -15.97
N GLY A 281 -11.55 14.48 -17.25
CA GLY A 281 -12.48 15.07 -18.18
C GLY A 281 -11.93 16.34 -18.86
N PRO A 282 -12.73 17.03 -19.67
CA PRO A 282 -12.30 18.25 -20.31
C PRO A 282 -11.90 19.33 -19.28
N ASN A 283 -10.64 19.77 -19.32
CA ASN A 283 -10.09 20.81 -18.43
C ASN A 283 -10.12 20.49 -16.93
N LEU A 284 -10.34 19.24 -16.55
CA LEU A 284 -10.29 18.79 -15.16
C LEU A 284 -9.15 17.80 -14.97
N SER A 285 -8.55 17.84 -13.77
CA SER A 285 -7.58 16.84 -13.29
C SER A 285 -7.80 16.55 -11.81
N ARG A 286 -7.26 15.44 -11.35
CA ARG A 286 -7.22 15.08 -9.95
C ARG A 286 -6.40 16.10 -9.17
N GLN A 287 -6.94 16.65 -8.09
CA GLN A 287 -6.32 17.71 -7.30
C GLN A 287 -5.93 17.22 -5.92
N PHE A 288 -6.83 16.52 -5.25
CA PHE A 288 -6.70 16.10 -3.87
C PHE A 288 -7.16 14.66 -3.75
N ALA A 289 -6.31 13.81 -3.23
CA ALA A 289 -6.56 12.38 -3.09
C ALA A 289 -6.96 12.02 -1.66
N PHE A 290 -7.73 10.96 -1.55
CA PHE A 290 -8.06 10.33 -0.27
C PHE A 290 -7.94 8.81 -0.38
N VAL A 291 -7.50 8.18 0.72
CA VAL A 291 -7.57 6.73 0.92
C VAL A 291 -8.07 6.47 2.33
N TRP A 292 -9.26 5.91 2.45
CA TRP A 292 -9.84 5.54 3.73
C TRP A 292 -9.73 4.04 3.95
N HIS A 293 -8.84 3.64 4.85
CA HIS A 293 -8.58 2.25 5.16
C HIS A 293 -9.65 1.66 6.07
N LEU A 294 -10.12 0.49 5.69
CA LEU A 294 -11.16 -0.28 6.38
C LEU A 294 -10.70 -1.72 6.68
N ALA A 295 -9.41 -2.00 6.57
CA ALA A 295 -8.84 -3.30 6.92
C ALA A 295 -8.84 -3.47 8.44
N LYS A 296 -9.50 -4.53 8.95
CA LYS A 296 -9.54 -4.86 10.37
C LYS A 296 -8.45 -5.87 10.71
N ASP A 297 -7.90 -5.72 11.93
CA ASP A 297 -6.91 -6.64 12.49
C ASP A 297 -5.72 -6.91 11.56
N TRP A 298 -5.42 -5.93 10.68
CA TRP A 298 -4.36 -6.05 9.70
C TRP A 298 -3.00 -5.98 10.39
N ARG A 299 -2.15 -6.95 10.09
CA ARG A 299 -0.82 -7.05 10.68
C ARG A 299 0.22 -6.46 9.73
N PRO A 300 1.22 -5.72 10.24
CA PRO A 300 2.29 -5.14 9.41
C PRO A 300 3.01 -6.18 8.53
N GLU A 301 3.22 -7.39 9.06
CA GLU A 301 3.87 -8.50 8.36
C GLU A 301 3.06 -9.06 7.18
N TRP A 302 1.81 -8.68 7.06
CA TRP A 302 0.99 -9.05 5.90
C TRP A 302 1.22 -8.18 4.66
N GLY A 303 2.07 -7.16 4.75
CA GLY A 303 2.32 -6.25 3.64
C GLY A 303 1.09 -5.42 3.29
N GLY A 304 0.88 -5.13 1.99
CA GLY A 304 -0.22 -4.28 1.55
C GLY A 304 -0.13 -2.85 2.07
N ALA A 305 1.02 -2.44 2.60
CA ALA A 305 1.28 -1.08 3.02
C ALA A 305 1.43 -0.16 1.81
N LEU A 306 0.97 1.08 1.93
CA LEU A 306 1.32 2.09 0.95
C LEU A 306 2.73 2.58 1.24
N PHE A 307 3.59 2.58 0.23
CA PHE A 307 4.91 3.19 0.31
C PHE A 307 4.86 4.59 -0.29
N TRP A 308 5.21 5.59 0.53
CA TRP A 308 5.27 7.00 0.12
C TRP A 308 6.69 7.34 -0.32
N CYS A 309 6.92 7.45 -1.63
CA CYS A 309 8.26 7.50 -2.22
C CYS A 309 9.07 8.73 -1.80
N SER A 310 8.45 9.91 -1.75
CA SER A 310 9.17 11.17 -1.43
C SER A 310 9.72 11.22 -0.01
N LYS A 311 9.22 10.38 0.90
CA LYS A 311 9.66 10.29 2.30
C LYS A 311 10.26 8.93 2.66
N GLY A 312 10.17 7.94 1.77
CA GLY A 312 10.66 6.60 2.02
C GLY A 312 9.97 5.88 3.19
N CYS A 313 8.66 6.11 3.38
CA CYS A 313 7.94 5.54 4.52
C CYS A 313 6.83 4.57 4.09
N TYR A 314 6.64 3.53 4.90
CA TYR A 314 5.53 2.57 4.77
C TYR A 314 4.38 2.98 5.67
N LEU A 315 3.17 2.92 5.14
CA LEU A 315 1.94 3.30 5.80
C LEU A 315 1.01 2.09 5.84
N PRO A 316 0.85 1.45 7.01
CA PRO A 316 0.00 0.26 7.13
C PRO A 316 -1.49 0.62 6.97
N PRO A 317 -2.31 -0.29 6.41
CA PRO A 317 -3.74 -0.04 6.21
C PRO A 317 -4.52 -0.24 7.51
N GLU A 318 -4.39 0.67 8.46
CA GLU A 318 -5.10 0.63 9.75
C GLU A 318 -6.59 0.97 9.59
N PHE A 319 -7.44 0.23 10.30
CA PHE A 319 -8.90 0.43 10.28
C PHE A 319 -9.27 1.87 10.65
N ASN A 320 -10.24 2.43 9.92
CA ASN A 320 -10.76 3.79 10.08
C ASN A 320 -9.69 4.90 10.00
N THR A 321 -8.65 4.67 9.20
CA THR A 321 -7.62 5.69 8.95
C THR A 321 -7.82 6.32 7.59
N LEU A 322 -7.95 7.64 7.55
CA LEU A 322 -8.09 8.44 6.33
C LEU A 322 -6.76 9.10 5.99
N TRP A 323 -6.24 8.79 4.82
CA TRP A 323 -5.07 9.46 4.27
C TRP A 323 -5.48 10.49 3.23
N LEU A 324 -4.81 11.63 3.29
CA LEU A 324 -5.07 12.77 2.42
C LEU A 324 -3.76 13.31 1.87
N PHE A 325 -3.71 13.62 0.57
CA PHE A 325 -2.56 14.24 -0.05
C PHE A 325 -2.93 15.01 -1.32
N ASN A 326 -2.16 16.04 -1.61
CA ASN A 326 -2.27 16.78 -2.87
C ASN A 326 -1.65 15.97 -4.01
N VAL A 327 -2.39 15.81 -5.11
CA VAL A 327 -1.90 15.12 -6.31
C VAL A 327 -0.83 15.95 -7.00
N GLY A 328 0.35 15.38 -7.20
CA GLY A 328 1.48 16.06 -7.82
C GLY A 328 2.70 15.16 -7.99
N PRO A 329 3.81 15.68 -8.48
CA PRO A 329 5.05 14.90 -8.63
C PRO A 329 5.53 14.26 -7.34
N GLU A 330 5.34 14.96 -6.21
CA GLU A 330 5.75 14.50 -4.87
C GLU A 330 4.83 13.42 -4.29
N SER A 331 3.65 13.20 -4.89
CA SER A 331 2.69 12.20 -4.42
C SER A 331 2.96 10.79 -4.95
N THR A 332 4.16 10.51 -5.46
CA THR A 332 4.51 9.17 -5.95
C THR A 332 4.44 8.16 -4.82
N HIS A 333 3.65 7.11 -5.03
CA HIS A 333 3.41 6.05 -4.06
C HIS A 333 3.06 4.73 -4.76
N PHE A 334 3.07 3.64 -4.01
CA PHE A 334 2.60 2.33 -4.46
C PHE A 334 2.12 1.49 -3.28
N VAL A 335 1.37 0.44 -3.56
CA VAL A 335 0.95 -0.55 -2.56
C VAL A 335 1.88 -1.75 -2.65
N THR A 336 2.53 -2.08 -1.54
CA THR A 336 3.39 -3.27 -1.45
C THR A 336 2.56 -4.54 -1.60
N HIS A 337 3.19 -5.63 -2.00
CA HIS A 337 2.51 -6.93 -2.12
C HIS A 337 1.87 -7.34 -0.81
N VAL A 338 0.66 -7.87 -0.92
CA VAL A 338 0.00 -8.54 0.19
C VAL A 338 0.61 -9.93 0.35
N SER A 339 1.04 -10.22 1.57
CA SER A 339 1.65 -11.50 1.93
C SER A 339 0.69 -12.67 1.71
N PRO A 340 1.18 -13.84 1.30
CA PRO A 340 0.39 -15.06 1.24
C PRO A 340 -0.19 -15.51 2.59
N TYR A 341 0.35 -15.00 3.69
CA TYR A 341 -0.14 -15.29 5.04
C TYR A 341 -1.21 -14.33 5.53
N ALA A 342 -1.51 -13.30 4.75
CA ALA A 342 -2.55 -12.35 5.12
C ALA A 342 -3.89 -13.08 5.30
N GLN A 343 -4.46 -12.89 6.48
CA GLN A 343 -5.79 -13.39 6.82
C GLN A 343 -6.72 -12.18 6.91
N GLY A 344 -7.75 -12.15 6.11
CA GLY A 344 -8.66 -11.03 6.06
C GLY A 344 -8.54 -10.22 4.77
N LYS A 345 -9.29 -9.13 4.70
CA LYS A 345 -9.42 -8.30 3.52
C LYS A 345 -8.77 -6.93 3.75
N ARG A 346 -7.81 -6.56 2.91
CA ARG A 346 -7.27 -5.20 2.88
C ARG A 346 -8.23 -4.31 2.09
N LEU A 347 -9.25 -3.85 2.76
CA LEU A 347 -10.28 -3.00 2.20
C LEU A 347 -9.91 -1.52 2.32
N ALA A 348 -10.21 -0.74 1.29
CA ALA A 348 -10.12 0.72 1.33
C ALA A 348 -11.19 1.34 0.42
N ILE A 349 -11.65 2.55 0.77
CA ILE A 349 -12.36 3.46 -0.13
C ILE A 349 -11.36 4.53 -0.52
N ASN A 350 -11.14 4.71 -1.80
CA ASN A 350 -10.15 5.64 -2.34
C ASN A 350 -10.74 6.48 -3.47
N GLY A 351 -10.08 7.60 -3.74
CA GLY A 351 -10.50 8.46 -4.83
C GLY A 351 -9.89 9.85 -4.80
N TRP A 352 -10.48 10.72 -5.60
CA TRP A 352 -9.93 12.06 -5.83
C TRP A 352 -11.04 13.08 -5.94
N TRP A 353 -10.80 14.27 -5.37
CA TRP A 353 -11.54 15.45 -5.74
C TRP A 353 -10.84 16.11 -6.92
N THR A 354 -11.66 16.52 -7.89
CA THR A 354 -11.17 17.04 -9.16
C THR A 354 -11.39 18.55 -9.28
N GLY A 355 -10.57 19.19 -10.07
CA GLY A 355 -10.62 20.64 -10.29
C GLY A 355 -9.90 21.05 -11.56
N PRO A 356 -9.74 22.36 -11.81
CA PRO A 356 -9.11 22.86 -13.00
C PRO A 356 -7.75 22.22 -13.26
N ALA A 357 -7.51 21.76 -14.48
CA ALA A 357 -6.26 21.13 -14.86
C ALA A 357 -5.10 22.10 -14.67
N THR A 358 -4.07 21.66 -13.96
CA THR A 358 -2.84 22.43 -13.79
C THR A 358 -2.02 22.33 -15.05
N THR A 359 -1.81 23.46 -15.76
CA THR A 359 -0.97 23.49 -16.96
C THR A 359 0.47 23.13 -16.58
N GLY A 360 1.03 22.10 -17.23
CA GLY A 360 2.44 21.70 -17.03
C GLY A 360 2.65 20.53 -16.05
N ALA A 361 1.60 19.99 -15.44
CA ALA A 361 1.72 18.74 -14.67
C ALA A 361 2.11 17.58 -15.60
N ARG A 362 3.29 17.00 -15.39
CA ARG A 362 3.70 15.81 -16.13
C ARG A 362 3.07 14.59 -15.47
N VAL A 363 2.33 13.80 -16.24
CA VAL A 363 1.98 12.42 -15.86
C VAL A 363 3.30 11.69 -15.68
N TRP A 364 3.50 11.09 -14.52
CA TRP A 364 4.66 10.24 -14.30
C TRP A 364 4.56 9.00 -15.20
N LYS A 365 5.57 8.80 -16.05
CA LYS A 365 5.59 7.66 -17.01
C LYS A 365 6.45 6.49 -16.53
N GLY A 366 6.75 6.45 -15.26
CA GLY A 366 7.71 5.49 -14.72
C GLY A 366 9.16 5.98 -14.84
N PRO A 367 10.10 5.31 -14.19
CA PRO A 367 11.50 5.54 -14.46
C PRO A 367 11.76 5.17 -15.91
N ASP A 368 12.45 6.06 -16.66
CA ASP A 368 13.08 5.64 -17.91
C ASP A 368 13.78 4.33 -17.63
N ARG A 369 13.61 3.33 -18.52
CA ARG A 369 14.24 2.01 -18.36
C ARG A 369 15.66 2.23 -17.86
N ILE A 370 15.95 1.78 -16.64
CA ILE A 370 17.29 1.81 -16.10
C ILE A 370 18.11 0.95 -17.07
N SER A 371 18.90 1.59 -17.89
CA SER A 371 19.86 0.90 -18.72
C SER A 371 20.75 0.10 -17.76
N ALA A 372 20.87 -1.20 -18.00
CA ALA A 372 21.70 -2.09 -17.21
C ALA A 372 23.12 -1.49 -17.14
N GLY A 373 23.46 -0.81 -16.04
CA GLY A 373 24.74 -0.13 -15.91
C GLY A 373 24.98 0.68 -14.64
N SER A 374 23.95 0.99 -13.84
CA SER A 374 24.16 1.64 -12.55
C SER A 374 23.85 0.68 -11.40
N SER A 375 24.90 0.21 -10.76
CA SER A 375 24.84 -0.56 -9.51
C SER A 375 24.61 0.44 -8.36
N GLU A 376 23.40 0.94 -8.19
CA GLU A 376 22.98 1.57 -6.94
C GLU A 376 22.08 0.59 -6.20
N ILE A 377 22.50 0.25 -4.98
CA ILE A 377 21.73 -0.56 -4.05
C ILE A 377 20.59 0.31 -3.57
N VAL A 378 19.37 0.00 -4.00
CA VAL A 378 18.17 0.61 -3.43
C VAL A 378 17.70 -0.33 -2.32
N ILE A 379 17.87 0.09 -1.07
CA ILE A 379 17.32 -0.57 0.11
C ILE A 379 15.94 0.02 0.31
N TYR A 380 14.92 -0.82 0.18
CA TYR A 380 13.52 -0.46 0.43
C TYR A 380 13.17 -0.69 1.89
#